data_f307cc251511d5793eb7feff393bb41e
#
_entry.id   f307cc251511d5793eb7feff393bb41e
#
_cell.length_a   1.000
_cell.length_b   1.000
_cell.length_c   1.000
_cell.angle_alpha   90.00
_cell.angle_beta   90.00
_cell.angle_gamma   90.00
#
_symmetry.space_group_name_H-M   'P 1'
#
loop_
_entity.id
_entity.type
_entity.pdbx_description
1 polymer ?
#
loop_
_entity_poly.entity_id
_entity_poly.type
_entity_poly.pdbx_seq_one_letter_code
_entity_poly.pdbx_strand_id
1 'polypeptide(L)'
;MELSGSGYLYTIAALAMTFVGFTSIVLVLRHDMKASPITALHSHGYMEHGFSAAFFAMLAPLLATFGLSVPVVWRSTSLIIAIVIIGHFWFTVHRFLRTAGRLPLRFRINYAIQAIIVVALLANTVGWPFDPQLGPVAAATTFRHFIGAEIFMLTFEEFFESKPTKRK
;
A
#
# COMPACT_ATOMS: atom_id res chain seq x y z
N MET A 1 16.43 -21.95 -5.78
CA MET A 1 15.96 -22.19 -4.39
C MET A 1 14.56 -21.61 -4.30
N GLU A 2 13.56 -22.41 -3.95
CA GLU A 2 12.19 -21.95 -3.82
C GLU A 2 12.01 -21.30 -2.44
N LEU A 3 11.57 -20.03 -2.44
CA LEU A 3 11.35 -19.28 -1.21
C LEU A 3 10.00 -19.70 -0.62
N SER A 4 9.97 -20.22 0.61
CA SER A 4 8.73 -20.57 1.29
C SER A 4 7.78 -19.36 1.34
N GLY A 5 6.52 -19.55 0.89
CA GLY A 5 5.51 -18.49 0.84
C GLY A 5 5.54 -17.62 -0.42
N SER A 6 6.39 -17.90 -1.41
CA SER A 6 6.41 -17.16 -2.68
C SER A 6 5.06 -17.20 -3.40
N GLY A 7 4.33 -18.32 -3.35
CA GLY A 7 2.98 -18.45 -3.92
C GLY A 7 2.00 -17.45 -3.33
N TYR A 8 2.04 -17.23 -2.01
CA TYR A 8 1.23 -16.20 -1.36
C TYR A 8 1.58 -14.80 -1.87
N LEU A 9 2.88 -14.48 -1.97
CA LEU A 9 3.34 -13.18 -2.44
C LEU A 9 2.94 -12.92 -3.89
N TYR A 10 3.06 -13.92 -4.78
CA TYR A 10 2.59 -13.81 -6.17
C TYR A 10 1.09 -13.58 -6.25
N THR A 11 0.31 -14.26 -5.41
CA THR A 11 -1.15 -14.05 -5.35
C THR A 11 -1.49 -12.62 -4.94
N ILE A 12 -0.85 -12.08 -3.89
CA ILE A 12 -1.07 -10.70 -3.46
C ILE A 12 -0.63 -9.70 -4.53
N ALA A 13 0.51 -9.93 -5.21
CA ALA A 13 0.96 -9.07 -6.29
C ALA A 13 -0.06 -9.05 -7.44
N ALA A 14 -0.55 -10.22 -7.86
CA ALA A 14 -1.56 -10.33 -8.92
C ALA A 14 -2.88 -9.63 -8.54
N LEU A 15 -3.37 -9.84 -7.32
CA LEU A 15 -4.58 -9.17 -6.80
C LEU A 15 -4.39 -7.66 -6.77
N ALA A 16 -3.25 -7.15 -6.28
CA ALA A 16 -2.97 -5.72 -6.21
C ALA A 16 -2.93 -5.09 -7.61
N MET A 17 -2.29 -5.72 -8.58
CA MET A 17 -2.22 -5.23 -9.96
C MET A 17 -3.58 -5.30 -10.66
N THR A 18 -4.37 -6.36 -10.46
CA THR A 18 -5.74 -6.46 -10.97
C THR A 18 -6.61 -5.34 -10.42
N PHE A 19 -6.50 -5.08 -9.12
CA PHE A 19 -7.24 -4.00 -8.46
C PHE A 19 -6.86 -2.63 -9.02
N VAL A 20 -5.57 -2.33 -9.17
CA VAL A 20 -5.08 -1.07 -9.78
C VAL A 20 -5.57 -0.94 -11.22
N GLY A 21 -5.52 -2.00 -12.02
CA GLY A 21 -6.01 -1.99 -13.40
C GLY A 21 -7.51 -1.69 -13.48
N PHE A 22 -8.32 -2.37 -12.68
CA PHE A 22 -9.76 -2.14 -12.62
C PHE A 22 -10.10 -0.70 -12.22
N THR A 23 -9.46 -0.20 -11.16
CA THR A 23 -9.70 1.16 -10.67
C THR A 23 -9.27 2.23 -11.66
N SER A 24 -8.19 2.00 -12.40
CA SER A 24 -7.75 2.89 -13.47
C SER A 24 -8.79 3.02 -14.59
N ILE A 25 -9.42 1.90 -14.99
CA ILE A 25 -10.52 1.90 -15.96
C ILE A 25 -11.70 2.73 -15.44
N VAL A 26 -12.11 2.53 -14.19
CA VAL A 26 -13.21 3.30 -13.58
C VAL A 26 -12.91 4.81 -13.59
N LEU A 27 -11.68 5.22 -13.31
CA LEU A 27 -11.28 6.63 -13.36
C LEU A 27 -11.32 7.19 -14.79
N VAL A 28 -10.82 6.45 -15.78
CA VAL A 28 -10.84 6.89 -17.19
C VAL A 28 -12.26 7.07 -17.67
N LEU A 29 -13.19 6.15 -17.35
CA LEU A 29 -14.59 6.26 -17.72
C LEU A 29 -15.31 7.44 -17.07
N ARG A 30 -14.74 8.04 -16.03
CA ARG A 30 -15.32 9.15 -15.28
C ARG A 30 -14.53 10.46 -15.38
N HIS A 31 -13.68 10.59 -16.40
CA HIS A 31 -12.81 11.77 -16.58
C HIS A 31 -13.57 13.12 -16.69
N ASP A 32 -14.86 13.08 -17.07
CA ASP A 32 -15.69 14.30 -17.23
C ASP A 32 -16.17 14.90 -15.90
N MET A 33 -15.96 14.23 -14.77
CA MET A 33 -16.34 14.72 -13.45
C MET A 33 -15.22 15.62 -12.89
N LYS A 34 -15.58 16.86 -12.53
CA LYS A 34 -14.66 17.77 -11.82
C LYS A 34 -14.34 17.18 -10.44
N ALA A 35 -13.20 16.50 -10.34
CA ALA A 35 -12.75 15.93 -9.08
C ALA A 35 -12.40 17.06 -8.09
N SER A 36 -12.88 16.93 -6.84
CA SER A 36 -12.40 17.79 -5.76
C SER A 36 -10.91 17.55 -5.50
N PRO A 37 -10.16 18.49 -4.89
CA PRO A 37 -8.78 18.25 -4.49
C PRO A 37 -8.61 17.03 -3.57
N ILE A 38 -9.63 16.73 -2.76
CA ILE A 38 -9.66 15.57 -1.86
C ILE A 38 -9.84 14.28 -2.67
N THR A 39 -10.78 14.26 -3.62
CA THR A 39 -11.01 13.12 -4.52
C THR A 39 -9.75 12.81 -5.34
N ALA A 40 -9.07 13.84 -5.85
CA ALA A 40 -7.79 13.67 -6.54
C ALA A 40 -6.71 13.08 -5.62
N LEU A 41 -6.66 13.52 -4.36
CA LEU A 41 -5.72 12.99 -3.36
C LEU A 41 -6.00 11.51 -3.05
N HIS A 42 -7.27 11.14 -2.89
CA HIS A 42 -7.69 9.74 -2.69
C HIS A 42 -7.36 8.88 -3.91
N SER A 43 -7.61 9.38 -5.13
CA SER A 43 -7.32 8.66 -6.37
C SER A 43 -5.82 8.35 -6.54
N HIS A 44 -4.94 9.28 -6.18
CA HIS A 44 -3.51 9.01 -6.11
C HIS A 44 -3.17 7.98 -5.03
N GLY A 45 -3.77 8.14 -3.84
CA GLY A 45 -3.48 7.30 -2.69
C GLY A 45 -3.74 5.81 -2.96
N TYR A 46 -4.88 5.42 -3.56
CA TYR A 46 -5.15 4.01 -3.81
C TYR A 46 -4.20 3.41 -4.85
N MET A 47 -3.81 4.17 -5.90
CA MET A 47 -2.84 3.71 -6.89
C MET A 47 -1.46 3.48 -6.24
N GLU A 48 -0.99 4.45 -5.43
CA GLU A 48 0.27 4.33 -4.69
C GLU A 48 0.27 3.11 -3.76
N HIS A 49 -0.82 2.85 -3.06
CA HIS A 49 -0.95 1.68 -2.17
C HIS A 49 -0.99 0.37 -2.97
N GLY A 50 -1.73 0.31 -4.07
CA GLY A 50 -1.81 -0.88 -4.92
C GLY A 50 -0.47 -1.23 -5.56
N PHE A 51 0.20 -0.27 -6.19
CA PHE A 51 1.54 -0.47 -6.76
C PHE A 51 2.56 -0.84 -5.69
N SER A 52 2.54 -0.18 -4.51
CA SER A 52 3.47 -0.52 -3.45
C SER A 52 3.21 -1.92 -2.87
N ALA A 53 1.95 -2.37 -2.77
CA ALA A 53 1.62 -3.73 -2.34
C ALA A 53 2.18 -4.77 -3.32
N ALA A 54 2.01 -4.55 -4.63
CA ALA A 54 2.58 -5.42 -5.66
C ALA A 54 4.11 -5.43 -5.62
N PHE A 55 4.74 -4.26 -5.51
CA PHE A 55 6.19 -4.14 -5.39
C PHE A 55 6.73 -4.87 -4.15
N PHE A 56 6.11 -4.67 -2.99
CA PHE A 56 6.52 -5.34 -1.74
C PHE A 56 6.40 -6.85 -1.86
N ALA A 57 5.32 -7.34 -2.48
CA ALA A 57 5.10 -8.76 -2.68
C ALA A 57 6.15 -9.39 -3.61
N MET A 58 6.58 -8.67 -4.66
CA MET A 58 7.55 -9.16 -5.62
C MET A 58 9.00 -9.04 -5.16
N LEU A 59 9.29 -8.22 -4.14
CA LEU A 59 10.65 -7.89 -3.76
C LEU A 59 11.43 -9.10 -3.21
N ALA A 60 10.83 -9.90 -2.34
CA ALA A 60 11.50 -11.10 -1.79
C ALA A 60 11.76 -12.18 -2.86
N PRO A 61 10.78 -12.57 -3.71
CA PRO A 61 11.05 -13.45 -4.85
C PRO A 61 12.13 -12.90 -5.78
N LEU A 62 12.13 -11.60 -6.07
CA LEU A 62 13.16 -10.98 -6.90
C LEU A 62 14.54 -11.10 -6.27
N LEU A 63 14.69 -10.75 -4.98
CA LEU A 63 15.98 -10.86 -4.29
C LEU A 63 16.46 -12.31 -4.21
N ALA A 64 15.57 -13.29 -4.13
CA ALA A 64 15.93 -14.70 -4.13
C ALA A 64 16.57 -15.16 -5.47
N THR A 65 16.26 -14.50 -6.59
CA THR A 65 16.88 -14.81 -7.91
C THR A 65 18.39 -14.50 -7.95
N PHE A 66 18.89 -13.63 -7.08
CA PHE A 66 20.32 -13.31 -6.97
C PHE A 66 21.11 -14.36 -6.15
N GLY A 67 20.49 -15.48 -5.78
CA GLY A 67 21.16 -16.56 -5.04
C GLY A 67 21.49 -16.24 -3.58
N LEU A 68 20.84 -15.21 -3.02
CA LEU A 68 21.01 -14.82 -1.61
C LEU A 68 20.43 -15.90 -0.67
N SER A 69 21.02 -16.06 0.52
CA SER A 69 20.46 -16.96 1.52
C SER A 69 19.09 -16.46 2.02
N VAL A 70 18.20 -17.39 2.40
CA VAL A 70 16.83 -17.08 2.84
C VAL A 70 16.78 -16.00 3.93
N PRO A 71 17.60 -16.06 5.00
CA PRO A 71 17.61 -15.00 6.00
C PRO A 71 18.00 -13.62 5.44
N VAL A 72 18.95 -13.57 4.51
CA VAL A 72 19.39 -12.32 3.86
C VAL A 72 18.25 -11.76 3.00
N VAL A 73 17.54 -12.60 2.26
CA VAL A 73 16.38 -12.17 1.46
C VAL A 73 15.32 -11.52 2.35
N TRP A 74 14.94 -12.16 3.47
CA TRP A 74 13.92 -11.62 4.35
C TRP A 74 14.37 -10.34 5.07
N ARG A 75 15.63 -10.26 5.51
CA ARG A 75 16.20 -9.05 6.13
C ARG A 75 16.19 -7.87 5.16
N SER A 76 16.73 -8.08 3.96
CA SER A 76 16.81 -7.01 2.95
C SER A 76 15.44 -6.55 2.49
N THR A 77 14.51 -7.50 2.25
CA THR A 77 13.13 -7.19 1.90
C THR A 77 12.47 -6.33 2.99
N SER A 78 12.59 -6.77 4.26
CA SER A 78 11.97 -6.06 5.38
C SER A 78 12.54 -4.66 5.56
N LEU A 79 13.85 -4.50 5.42
CA LEU A 79 14.51 -3.18 5.52
C LEU A 79 14.02 -2.23 4.41
N ILE A 80 14.01 -2.70 3.17
CA ILE A 80 13.57 -1.88 2.03
C ILE A 80 12.11 -1.47 2.21
N ILE A 81 11.23 -2.41 2.57
CA ILE A 81 9.81 -2.12 2.81
C ILE A 81 9.64 -1.12 3.95
N ALA A 82 10.35 -1.28 5.07
CA ALA A 82 10.30 -0.36 6.21
C ALA A 82 10.69 1.07 5.79
N ILE A 83 11.79 1.23 5.04
CA ILE A 83 12.25 2.53 4.54
C ILE A 83 11.19 3.16 3.63
N VAL A 84 10.62 2.38 2.71
CA VAL A 84 9.58 2.89 1.78
C VAL A 84 8.32 3.31 2.54
N ILE A 85 7.88 2.52 3.53
CA ILE A 85 6.70 2.87 4.34
C ILE A 85 6.95 4.15 5.14
N ILE A 86 8.12 4.30 5.77
CA ILE A 86 8.48 5.49 6.55
C ILE A 86 8.51 6.73 5.64
N GLY A 87 9.16 6.64 4.49
CA GLY A 87 9.22 7.73 3.51
C GLY A 87 7.85 8.13 2.99
N HIS A 88 7.02 7.13 2.63
CA HIS A 88 5.64 7.35 2.19
C HIS A 88 4.79 7.99 3.30
N PHE A 89 4.91 7.52 4.54
CA PHE A 89 4.23 8.09 5.69
C PHE A 89 4.56 9.58 5.84
N TRP A 90 5.85 9.93 5.84
CA TRP A 90 6.29 11.32 5.96
C TRP A 90 5.70 12.21 4.86
N PHE A 91 5.80 11.74 3.61
CA PHE A 91 5.33 12.50 2.45
C PHE A 91 3.81 12.66 2.46
N THR A 92 3.06 11.58 2.72
CA THR A 92 1.60 11.57 2.67
C THR A 92 0.98 12.36 3.80
N VAL A 93 1.49 12.24 5.04
CA VAL A 93 1.01 13.03 6.18
C VAL A 93 1.21 14.51 5.90
N HIS A 94 2.40 14.90 5.42
CA HIS A 94 2.70 16.29 5.12
C HIS A 94 1.80 16.87 4.02
N ARG A 95 1.60 16.11 2.94
CA ARG A 95 0.70 16.48 1.84
C ARG A 95 -0.74 16.59 2.31
N PHE A 96 -1.23 15.64 3.11
CA PHE A 96 -2.60 15.63 3.61
C PHE A 96 -2.86 16.80 4.56
N LEU A 97 -1.95 17.08 5.49
CA LEU A 97 -2.07 18.21 6.42
C LEU A 97 -2.10 19.56 5.68
N ARG A 98 -1.31 19.70 4.60
CA ARG A 98 -1.34 20.91 3.75
C ARG A 98 -2.67 21.08 3.02
N THR A 99 -3.30 19.98 2.59
CA THR A 99 -4.53 20.04 1.78
C THR A 99 -5.79 20.11 2.62
N ALA A 100 -5.88 19.31 3.69
CA ALA A 100 -7.08 19.12 4.50
C ALA A 100 -6.98 19.71 5.92
N GLY A 101 -5.82 20.21 6.33
CA GLY A 101 -5.57 20.82 7.64
C GLY A 101 -5.58 19.86 8.83
N ARG A 102 -6.21 18.69 8.72
CA ARG A 102 -6.28 17.68 9.79
C ARG A 102 -6.39 16.27 9.21
N LEU A 103 -5.86 15.29 9.95
CA LEU A 103 -6.00 13.87 9.62
C LEU A 103 -7.31 13.31 10.22
N PRO A 104 -8.20 12.72 9.40
CA PRO A 104 -9.36 11.98 9.89
C PRO A 104 -8.95 10.83 10.82
N LEU A 105 -9.85 10.44 11.75
CA LEU A 105 -9.55 9.39 12.75
C LEU A 105 -9.11 8.07 12.10
N ARG A 106 -9.78 7.65 11.04
CA ARG A 106 -9.44 6.41 10.30
C ARG A 106 -8.00 6.42 9.77
N PHE A 107 -7.52 7.55 9.22
CA PHE A 107 -6.13 7.66 8.77
C PHE A 107 -5.15 7.54 9.94
N ARG A 108 -5.48 8.12 11.10
CA ARG A 108 -4.65 7.97 12.31
C ARG A 108 -4.57 6.51 12.75
N ILE A 109 -5.69 5.76 12.70
CA ILE A 109 -5.71 4.33 13.01
C ILE A 109 -4.84 3.55 12.02
N ASN A 110 -5.01 3.79 10.71
CA ASN A 110 -4.21 3.13 9.67
C ASN A 110 -2.71 3.42 9.85
N TYR A 111 -2.35 4.64 10.21
CA TYR A 111 -0.95 4.99 10.49
C TYR A 111 -0.41 4.34 11.76
N ALA A 112 -1.22 4.20 12.81
CA ALA A 112 -0.82 3.45 14.00
C ALA A 112 -0.55 1.98 13.68
N ILE A 113 -1.39 1.34 12.88
CA ILE A 113 -1.17 -0.04 12.43
C ILE A 113 0.09 -0.13 11.56
N GLN A 114 0.30 0.81 10.64
CA GLN A 114 1.52 0.86 9.83
C GLN A 114 2.78 1.01 10.69
N ALA A 115 2.74 1.81 11.75
CA ALA A 115 3.85 1.95 12.68
C ALA A 115 4.20 0.62 13.37
N ILE A 116 3.19 -0.17 13.79
CA ILE A 116 3.39 -1.50 14.34
C ILE A 116 4.03 -2.43 13.30
N ILE A 117 3.55 -2.40 12.05
CA ILE A 117 4.12 -3.19 10.96
C ILE A 117 5.57 -2.79 10.69
N VAL A 118 5.90 -1.50 10.71
CA VAL A 118 7.30 -1.03 10.56
C VAL A 118 8.18 -1.56 11.67
N VAL A 119 7.72 -1.54 12.92
CA VAL A 119 8.47 -2.14 14.04
C VAL A 119 8.70 -3.64 13.81
N ALA A 120 7.69 -4.38 13.35
CA ALA A 120 7.83 -5.79 13.03
C ALA A 120 8.81 -6.05 11.86
N LEU A 121 8.81 -5.19 10.84
CA LEU A 121 9.77 -5.27 9.72
C LEU A 121 11.20 -4.98 10.20
N LEU A 122 11.40 -3.98 11.06
CA LEU A 122 12.71 -3.68 11.61
C LEU A 122 13.21 -4.82 12.52
N ALA A 123 12.34 -5.40 13.33
CA ALA A 123 12.65 -6.60 14.12
C ALA A 123 13.05 -7.77 13.21
N ASN A 124 12.35 -7.99 12.10
CA ASN A 124 12.68 -9.01 11.09
C ASN A 124 14.01 -8.73 10.39
N THR A 125 14.36 -7.46 10.20
CA THR A 125 15.67 -7.05 9.64
C THR A 125 16.81 -7.39 10.58
N VAL A 126 16.65 -7.11 11.87
CA VAL A 126 17.66 -7.42 12.90
C VAL A 126 17.72 -8.93 13.19
N GLY A 127 16.62 -9.66 13.03
CA GLY A 127 16.50 -11.07 13.38
C GLY A 127 16.29 -11.26 14.89
N TRP A 128 15.57 -10.38 15.55
CA TRP A 128 15.21 -10.47 16.96
C TRP A 128 13.81 -9.87 17.16
N PRO A 129 12.91 -10.47 17.94
CA PRO A 129 13.07 -11.66 18.77
C PRO A 129 12.87 -13.00 18.03
N PHE A 130 12.67 -12.97 16.72
CA PHE A 130 12.45 -14.17 15.88
C PHE A 130 13.37 -14.15 14.66
N ASP A 131 13.61 -15.32 14.07
CA ASP A 131 14.38 -15.43 12.84
C ASP A 131 13.71 -14.73 11.67
N PRO A 132 14.48 -14.17 10.71
CA PRO A 132 13.94 -13.49 9.55
C PRO A 132 13.01 -14.39 8.73
N GLN A 133 11.76 -13.95 8.53
CA GLN A 133 10.70 -14.76 7.97
C GLN A 133 9.67 -13.95 7.16
N LEU A 134 8.76 -14.68 6.50
CA LEU A 134 7.69 -14.13 5.67
C LEU A 134 6.69 -13.24 6.44
N GLY A 135 6.36 -13.56 7.69
CA GLY A 135 5.23 -12.98 8.43
C GLY A 135 5.14 -11.45 8.37
N PRO A 136 6.18 -10.70 8.78
CA PRO A 136 6.15 -9.23 8.72
C PRO A 136 6.02 -8.66 7.31
N VAL A 137 6.62 -9.32 6.31
CA VAL A 137 6.50 -8.92 4.89
C VAL A 137 5.09 -9.17 4.40
N ALA A 138 4.49 -10.33 4.71
CA ALA A 138 3.11 -10.66 4.39
C ALA A 138 2.13 -9.67 5.03
N ALA A 139 2.33 -9.32 6.30
CA ALA A 139 1.51 -8.32 6.99
C ALA A 139 1.58 -6.95 6.30
N ALA A 140 2.78 -6.50 5.93
CA ALA A 140 2.99 -5.23 5.26
C ALA A 140 2.29 -5.18 3.89
N THR A 141 2.46 -6.22 3.07
CA THR A 141 1.87 -6.29 1.73
C THR A 141 0.35 -6.35 1.78
N THR A 142 -0.20 -7.22 2.64
CA THR A 142 -1.65 -7.37 2.80
C THR A 142 -2.29 -6.09 3.32
N PHE A 143 -1.70 -5.47 4.33
CA PHE A 143 -2.24 -4.24 4.90
C PHE A 143 -2.18 -3.08 3.91
N ARG A 144 -1.11 -3.00 3.10
CA ARG A 144 -1.01 -2.02 2.00
C ARG A 144 -2.13 -2.19 0.99
N HIS A 145 -2.41 -3.43 0.59
CA HIS A 145 -3.50 -3.74 -0.33
C HIS A 145 -4.87 -3.37 0.27
N PHE A 146 -5.08 -3.67 1.56
CA PHE A 146 -6.30 -3.32 2.27
C PHE A 146 -6.55 -1.80 2.32
N ILE A 147 -5.51 -1.00 2.65
CA ILE A 147 -5.62 0.46 2.64
C ILE A 147 -5.97 0.97 1.24
N GLY A 148 -5.36 0.42 0.19
CA GLY A 148 -5.68 0.78 -1.19
C GLY A 148 -7.16 0.54 -1.49
N ALA A 149 -7.69 -0.63 -1.11
CA ALA A 149 -9.10 -0.96 -1.29
C ALA A 149 -10.03 -0.04 -0.49
N GLU A 150 -9.69 0.29 0.76
CA GLU A 150 -10.44 1.25 1.59
C GLU A 150 -10.52 2.63 0.92
N ILE A 151 -9.38 3.17 0.49
CA ILE A 151 -9.32 4.48 -0.17
C ILE A 151 -10.13 4.47 -1.48
N PHE A 152 -10.08 3.36 -2.23
CA PHE A 152 -10.91 3.21 -3.43
C PHE A 152 -12.39 3.28 -3.12
N MET A 153 -12.86 2.54 -2.11
CA MET A 153 -14.27 2.57 -1.70
C MET A 153 -14.74 3.98 -1.34
N LEU A 154 -13.92 4.73 -0.62
CA LEU A 154 -14.20 6.13 -0.29
C LEU A 154 -14.31 7.02 -1.54
N THR A 155 -13.39 6.85 -2.48
CA THR A 155 -13.43 7.57 -3.75
C THR A 155 -14.69 7.21 -4.54
N PHE A 156 -15.08 5.93 -4.49
CA PHE A 156 -16.25 5.43 -5.16
C PHE A 156 -17.55 6.00 -4.57
N GLU A 157 -17.68 6.05 -3.24
CA GLU A 157 -18.80 6.66 -2.53
C GLU A 157 -18.96 8.15 -2.91
N GLU A 158 -17.88 8.93 -2.88
CA GLU A 158 -17.89 10.35 -3.29
C GLU A 158 -18.42 10.55 -4.73
N PHE A 159 -18.15 9.61 -5.64
CA PHE A 159 -18.64 9.66 -7.01
C PHE A 159 -20.15 9.43 -7.13
N PHE A 160 -20.75 8.62 -6.27
CA PHE A 160 -22.20 8.37 -6.31
C PHE A 160 -23.00 9.42 -5.54
N GLU A 161 -22.44 10.03 -4.52
CA GLU A 161 -23.09 11.08 -3.74
C GLU A 161 -23.08 12.45 -4.44
N SER A 162 -22.17 12.69 -5.38
CA SER A 162 -22.15 13.91 -6.17
C SER A 162 -23.39 13.98 -7.09
N LYS A 163 -24.49 14.59 -6.60
CA LYS A 163 -25.69 14.87 -7.40
C LYS A 163 -25.29 15.63 -8.65
N PRO A 164 -25.82 15.26 -9.84
CA PRO A 164 -25.59 16.04 -11.05
C PRO A 164 -26.04 17.47 -10.80
N THR A 165 -25.11 18.41 -10.89
CA THR A 165 -25.42 19.84 -10.82
C THR A 165 -26.39 20.11 -11.94
N LYS A 166 -27.66 20.42 -11.61
CA LYS A 166 -28.66 20.84 -12.62
C LYS A 166 -28.03 21.97 -13.42
N ARG A 167 -27.70 21.71 -14.67
CA ARG A 167 -27.36 22.77 -15.63
C ARG A 167 -28.58 23.67 -15.73
N LYS A 168 -28.47 24.90 -15.19
CA LYS A 168 -29.40 26.01 -15.52
C LYS A 168 -29.00 26.63 -16.84
#